data_2837d2632a5c5364ed55b9807f50d2d5
#
_entry.id   2837d2632a5c5364ed55b9807f50d2d5
#
_cell.length_a   1.000
_cell.length_b   1.000
_cell.length_c   1.000
_cell.angle_alpha   90.00
_cell.angle_beta   90.00
_cell.angle_gamma   90.00
#
_symmetry.space_group_name_H-M   'P 1'
#
loop_
_entity.id
_entity.type
_entity.pdbx_description
1 polymer ?
#
loop_
_entity_poly.entity_id
_entity_poly.type
_entity_poly.pdbx_seq_one_letter_code
_entity_poly.pdbx_strand_id
1 'polypeptide(L)'
;MAHSYPPLNLQVRTPRVVLAGATDDLLERLIPLVRAGVVGSGPLPFDDPMSLYEDSPEREWRWLRGIWAGRAHVDQSWWRLYFVVMVEGEPAGMQDLLGMQFAALGSVGTFSWLGPGYRGRGIGTEMRAAALHLAFAGLAAREATSE
;
A
#
# COMPACT_ATOMS: atom_id res chain seq x y z
N MET A 1 -14.82 -13.59 7.58
CA MET A 1 -14.04 -14.29 8.62
C MET A 1 -12.71 -13.58 8.83
N ALA A 2 -12.30 -13.40 10.08
CA ALA A 2 -11.02 -12.75 10.38
C ALA A 2 -9.85 -13.63 9.97
N HIS A 3 -8.81 -13.03 9.42
CA HIS A 3 -7.57 -13.72 9.09
C HIS A 3 -6.79 -14.04 10.38
N SER A 4 -6.10 -15.18 10.41
CA SER A 4 -5.31 -15.57 11.59
C SER A 4 -4.06 -14.73 11.80
N TYR A 5 -3.55 -14.05 10.75
CA TYR A 5 -2.42 -13.13 10.85
C TYR A 5 -2.94 -11.72 11.11
N PRO A 6 -2.74 -11.16 12.32
CA PRO A 6 -3.40 -9.91 12.73
C PRO A 6 -3.21 -8.71 11.80
N PRO A 7 -2.04 -8.47 11.20
CA PRO A 7 -1.89 -7.33 10.28
C PRO A 7 -2.87 -7.35 9.11
N LEU A 8 -3.32 -8.52 8.68
CA LEU A 8 -4.28 -8.62 7.58
C LEU A 8 -5.71 -8.30 7.99
N ASN A 9 -5.97 -8.11 9.29
CA ASN A 9 -7.28 -7.69 9.80
C ASN A 9 -7.38 -6.19 10.02
N LEU A 10 -6.29 -5.46 9.84
CA LEU A 10 -6.30 -4.01 10.05
C LEU A 10 -7.15 -3.32 9.00
N GLN A 11 -7.93 -2.35 9.45
CA GLN A 11 -8.71 -1.48 8.59
C GLN A 11 -8.68 -0.05 9.12
N VAL A 12 -8.58 0.90 8.21
CA VAL A 12 -8.74 2.33 8.54
C VAL A 12 -9.81 2.88 7.61
N ARG A 13 -10.84 3.49 8.18
CA ARG A 13 -11.96 4.02 7.42
C ARG A 13 -11.96 5.54 7.45
N THR A 14 -12.24 6.14 6.28
CA THR A 14 -12.47 7.57 6.11
C THR A 14 -13.81 7.73 5.37
N PRO A 15 -14.29 8.95 5.13
CA PRO A 15 -15.57 9.12 4.42
C PRO A 15 -15.65 8.45 3.06
N ARG A 16 -14.54 8.38 2.30
CA ARG A 16 -14.56 7.83 0.94
C ARG A 16 -13.68 6.60 0.75
N VAL A 17 -12.80 6.30 1.72
CA VAL A 17 -11.75 5.31 1.56
C VAL A 17 -11.77 4.32 2.71
N VAL A 18 -11.53 3.05 2.40
CA VAL A 18 -11.19 2.04 3.39
C VAL A 18 -9.81 1.51 3.04
N LEU A 19 -8.85 1.64 3.97
CA LEU A 19 -7.59 0.92 3.87
C LEU A 19 -7.81 -0.44 4.50
N ALA A 20 -7.78 -1.49 3.70
CA ALA A 20 -7.98 -2.86 4.17
C ALA A 20 -6.67 -3.63 4.08
N GLY A 21 -6.32 -4.39 5.12
CA GLY A 21 -5.16 -5.25 5.09
C GLY A 21 -5.14 -6.09 3.81
N ALA A 22 -3.99 -6.10 3.11
CA ALA A 22 -3.88 -6.67 1.78
C ALA A 22 -3.82 -8.20 1.82
N THR A 23 -4.98 -8.84 1.91
CA THR A 23 -5.12 -10.28 1.78
C THR A 23 -4.85 -10.70 0.33
N ASP A 24 -4.56 -11.98 0.11
CA ASP A 24 -4.33 -12.49 -1.24
C ASP A 24 -5.57 -12.31 -2.13
N ASP A 25 -6.76 -12.46 -1.57
CA ASP A 25 -8.00 -12.23 -2.33
C ASP A 25 -8.10 -10.78 -2.83
N LEU A 26 -7.76 -9.81 -1.99
CA LEU A 26 -7.77 -8.41 -2.38
C LEU A 26 -6.66 -8.10 -3.40
N LEU A 27 -5.48 -8.71 -3.24
CA LEU A 27 -4.40 -8.56 -4.22
C LEU A 27 -4.82 -9.07 -5.58
N GLU A 28 -5.53 -10.21 -5.64
CA GLU A 28 -6.06 -10.72 -6.89
C GLU A 28 -7.02 -9.74 -7.56
N ARG A 29 -7.84 -9.06 -6.78
CA ARG A 29 -8.77 -8.05 -7.31
C ARG A 29 -8.06 -6.81 -7.85
N LEU A 30 -6.82 -6.56 -7.45
CA LEU A 30 -6.01 -5.46 -7.99
C LEU A 30 -5.28 -5.84 -9.28
N ILE A 31 -5.15 -7.12 -9.61
CA ILE A 31 -4.41 -7.57 -10.79
C ILE A 31 -4.82 -6.84 -12.07
N PRO A 32 -6.12 -6.62 -12.37
CA PRO A 32 -6.48 -5.88 -13.57
C PRO A 32 -5.88 -4.47 -13.63
N LEU A 33 -5.81 -3.76 -12.50
CA LEU A 33 -5.19 -2.43 -12.45
C LEU A 33 -3.68 -2.50 -12.64
N VAL A 34 -3.01 -3.48 -12.02
CA VAL A 34 -1.58 -3.69 -12.16
C VAL A 34 -1.26 -4.03 -13.61
N ARG A 35 -2.05 -4.93 -14.21
CA ARG A 35 -1.88 -5.38 -15.59
C ARG A 35 -2.05 -4.23 -16.58
N ALA A 36 -2.99 -3.34 -16.35
CA ALA A 36 -3.22 -2.16 -17.17
C ALA A 36 -2.11 -1.11 -17.04
N GLY A 37 -1.36 -1.15 -15.94
CA GLY A 37 -0.35 -0.15 -15.61
C GLY A 37 -0.94 1.06 -14.90
N VAL A 38 -0.15 1.67 -14.02
CA VAL A 38 -0.60 2.79 -13.20
C VAL A 38 0.07 4.10 -13.57
N VAL A 39 0.93 4.10 -14.60
CA VAL A 39 1.69 5.26 -15.05
C VAL A 39 1.15 5.72 -16.39
N GLY A 40 1.07 7.02 -16.56
CA GLY A 40 0.80 7.60 -17.87
C GLY A 40 2.02 7.48 -18.79
N SER A 41 1.94 8.05 -19.98
CA SER A 41 2.95 7.94 -21.02
C SER A 41 4.25 8.72 -20.76
N GLY A 42 4.36 9.42 -19.64
CA GLY A 42 5.55 10.21 -19.30
C GLY A 42 6.64 9.37 -18.62
N PRO A 43 7.88 9.90 -18.54
CA PRO A 43 8.95 9.22 -17.83
C PRO A 43 8.65 9.13 -16.33
N LEU A 44 9.11 8.04 -15.71
CA LEU A 44 8.95 7.84 -14.27
C LEU A 44 10.01 8.65 -13.53
N PRO A 45 9.61 9.49 -12.55
CA PRO A 45 10.55 10.32 -11.81
C PRO A 45 11.19 9.60 -10.61
N PHE A 46 10.83 8.36 -10.32
CA PHE A 46 11.27 7.62 -9.14
C PHE A 46 11.29 6.12 -9.42
N ASP A 47 11.88 5.37 -8.51
CA ASP A 47 11.89 3.90 -8.60
C ASP A 47 10.49 3.33 -8.56
N ASP A 48 10.30 2.26 -9.32
CA ASP A 48 9.01 1.64 -9.51
C ASP A 48 8.72 0.62 -8.40
N PRO A 49 7.79 0.91 -7.47
CA PRO A 49 7.40 -0.06 -6.45
C PRO A 49 6.57 -1.22 -7.00
N MET A 50 6.19 -1.18 -8.27
CA MET A 50 5.29 -2.15 -8.89
C MET A 50 5.87 -2.81 -10.13
N SER A 51 7.16 -2.61 -10.40
CA SER A 51 7.77 -3.12 -11.63
C SER A 51 7.12 -2.56 -12.90
N LEU A 52 6.88 -1.24 -12.92
CA LEU A 52 6.17 -0.56 -14.01
C LEU A 52 6.92 -0.62 -15.34
N TYR A 53 8.21 -0.95 -15.31
CA TYR A 53 9.02 -1.06 -16.52
C TYR A 53 8.87 -2.41 -17.23
N GLU A 54 8.20 -3.36 -16.61
CA GLU A 54 8.03 -4.69 -17.18
C GLU A 54 6.65 -4.84 -17.79
N ASP A 55 6.56 -5.72 -18.79
CA ASP A 55 5.29 -6.04 -19.42
C ASP A 55 4.56 -7.14 -18.66
N SER A 56 3.26 -7.25 -18.89
CA SER A 56 2.47 -8.37 -18.41
C SER A 56 2.89 -9.66 -19.14
N PRO A 57 3.01 -10.83 -18.47
CA PRO A 57 2.61 -11.09 -17.08
C PRO A 57 3.71 -10.86 -16.05
N GLU A 58 4.94 -10.56 -16.44
CA GLU A 58 6.07 -10.38 -15.52
C GLU A 58 5.80 -9.27 -14.52
N ARG A 59 5.11 -8.21 -14.94
CA ARG A 59 4.75 -7.09 -14.07
C ARG A 59 3.95 -7.56 -12.85
N GLU A 60 2.85 -8.29 -13.09
CA GLU A 60 1.99 -8.77 -12.01
C GLU A 60 2.71 -9.76 -11.11
N TRP A 61 3.46 -10.67 -11.69
CA TRP A 61 4.19 -11.70 -10.93
C TRP A 61 5.24 -11.07 -10.02
N ARG A 62 5.97 -10.09 -10.53
CA ARG A 62 7.01 -9.42 -9.75
C ARG A 62 6.39 -8.58 -8.63
N TRP A 63 5.28 -7.92 -8.92
CA TRP A 63 4.51 -7.17 -7.94
C TRP A 63 4.05 -8.07 -6.79
N LEU A 64 3.43 -9.21 -7.10
CA LEU A 64 3.00 -10.17 -6.09
C LEU A 64 4.17 -10.70 -5.28
N ARG A 65 5.25 -11.11 -5.94
CA ARG A 65 6.43 -11.64 -5.23
C ARG A 65 7.03 -10.59 -4.29
N GLY A 66 7.05 -9.33 -4.69
CA GLY A 66 7.54 -8.24 -3.85
C GLY A 66 6.73 -8.09 -2.58
N ILE A 67 5.41 -8.16 -2.67
CA ILE A 67 4.52 -8.09 -1.51
C ILE A 67 4.72 -9.30 -0.60
N TRP A 68 4.76 -10.50 -1.17
CA TRP A 68 4.96 -11.72 -0.38
C TRP A 68 6.32 -11.73 0.32
N ALA A 69 7.37 -11.25 -0.33
CA ALA A 69 8.68 -11.10 0.30
C ALA A 69 8.65 -10.10 1.46
N GLY A 70 7.97 -8.97 1.27
CA GLY A 70 7.82 -7.97 2.33
C GLY A 70 7.04 -8.48 3.54
N ARG A 71 6.05 -9.34 3.32
CA ARG A 71 5.33 -10.00 4.41
C ARG A 71 6.23 -10.92 5.25
N ALA A 72 7.24 -11.51 4.63
CA ALA A 72 8.12 -12.47 5.29
C ALA A 72 9.19 -11.81 6.16
N HIS A 73 9.50 -10.55 5.93
CA HIS A 73 10.56 -9.82 6.62
C HIS A 73 9.97 -8.84 7.62
N VAL A 74 9.57 -9.33 8.80
CA VAL A 74 8.94 -8.52 9.83
C VAL A 74 9.65 -8.75 11.17
N ASP A 75 10.13 -7.67 11.78
CA ASP A 75 10.58 -7.64 13.16
C ASP A 75 10.17 -6.30 13.78
N GLN A 76 10.57 -6.05 15.05
CA GLN A 76 10.14 -4.84 15.75
C GLN A 76 10.72 -3.55 15.17
N SER A 77 11.85 -3.62 14.48
CA SER A 77 12.53 -2.45 13.90
C SER A 77 12.19 -2.24 12.44
N TRP A 78 11.98 -3.32 11.69
CA TRP A 78 11.70 -3.27 10.26
C TRP A 78 10.48 -4.10 9.97
N TRP A 79 9.40 -3.44 9.53
CA TRP A 79 8.15 -4.10 9.18
C TRP A 79 7.46 -3.33 8.06
N ARG A 80 6.57 -4.00 7.36
CA ARG A 80 5.79 -3.38 6.31
C ARG A 80 4.35 -3.84 6.38
N LEU A 81 3.44 -2.88 6.40
CA LEU A 81 2.01 -3.11 6.33
C LEU A 81 1.52 -2.73 4.94
N TYR A 82 0.85 -3.64 4.28
CA TYR A 82 0.27 -3.42 2.98
C TYR A 82 -1.23 -3.28 3.12
N PHE A 83 -1.77 -2.21 2.56
CA PHE A 83 -3.21 -1.98 2.52
C PHE A 83 -3.67 -1.86 1.08
N VAL A 84 -4.82 -2.48 0.78
CA VAL A 84 -5.54 -2.21 -0.46
C VAL A 84 -6.46 -1.02 -0.19
N VAL A 85 -6.42 -0.04 -1.07
CA VAL A 85 -7.28 1.15 -1.00
C VAL A 85 -8.61 0.80 -1.66
N MET A 86 -9.68 0.79 -0.85
CA MET A 86 -11.02 0.51 -1.34
C MET A 86 -11.81 1.80 -1.46
N VAL A 87 -12.41 2.02 -2.62
CA VAL A 87 -13.28 3.18 -2.89
C VAL A 87 -14.60 2.63 -3.42
N GLU A 88 -15.68 2.94 -2.71
CA GLU A 88 -17.03 2.44 -3.08
C GLU A 88 -17.08 0.92 -3.26
N GLY A 89 -16.34 0.18 -2.40
CA GLY A 89 -16.30 -1.28 -2.46
C GLY A 89 -15.41 -1.86 -3.53
N GLU A 90 -14.71 -1.02 -4.30
CA GLU A 90 -13.82 -1.47 -5.38
C GLU A 90 -12.35 -1.18 -5.04
N PRO A 91 -11.43 -2.11 -5.34
CA PRO A 91 -10.01 -1.86 -5.13
C PRO A 91 -9.50 -0.82 -6.12
N ALA A 92 -8.88 0.23 -5.58
CA ALA A 92 -8.46 1.39 -6.35
C ALA A 92 -6.93 1.53 -6.44
N GLY A 93 -6.20 0.91 -5.53
CA GLY A 93 -4.74 0.99 -5.46
C GLY A 93 -4.22 0.45 -4.16
N MET A 94 -3.02 0.86 -3.79
CA MET A 94 -2.38 0.43 -2.54
C MET A 94 -1.81 1.60 -1.77
N GLN A 95 -1.78 1.43 -0.46
CA GLN A 95 -1.10 2.30 0.49
C GLN A 95 -0.28 1.43 1.42
N ASP A 96 1.03 1.62 1.42
CA ASP A 96 1.92 0.88 2.29
C ASP A 96 2.38 1.75 3.45
N LEU A 97 2.72 1.12 4.56
CA LEU A 97 3.32 1.77 5.71
C LEU A 97 4.52 0.94 6.13
N LEU A 98 5.70 1.54 6.10
CA LEU A 98 6.97 0.85 6.35
C LEU A 98 7.60 1.38 7.63
N GLY A 99 7.81 0.50 8.62
CA GLY A 99 8.59 0.83 9.80
C GLY A 99 10.09 0.73 9.50
N MET A 100 10.84 1.79 9.79
CA MET A 100 12.28 1.87 9.54
C MET A 100 12.98 2.21 10.84
N GLN A 101 13.81 1.26 11.34
CA GLN A 101 14.43 1.39 12.66
C GLN A 101 13.38 1.79 13.72
N PHE A 102 12.21 1.18 13.63
CA PHE A 102 11.03 1.64 14.36
C PHE A 102 11.22 1.53 15.88
N ALA A 103 11.82 0.45 16.34
CA ALA A 103 12.07 0.26 17.77
C ALA A 103 12.95 1.37 18.36
N ALA A 104 13.92 1.88 17.60
CA ALA A 104 14.85 2.91 18.05
C ALA A 104 14.34 4.32 17.77
N LEU A 105 13.82 4.58 16.57
CA LEU A 105 13.52 5.92 16.07
C LEU A 105 12.04 6.23 15.92
N GLY A 106 11.19 5.20 15.84
CA GLY A 106 9.76 5.40 15.56
C GLY A 106 9.48 5.99 14.20
N SER A 107 10.37 5.73 13.21
CA SER A 107 10.25 6.26 11.87
C SER A 107 9.40 5.37 10.99
N VAL A 108 8.54 5.98 10.16
CA VAL A 108 7.77 5.26 9.15
C VAL A 108 7.94 5.92 7.79
N GLY A 109 7.90 5.10 6.74
CA GLY A 109 7.80 5.55 5.37
C GLY A 109 6.45 5.18 4.79
N THR A 110 6.01 5.89 3.75
CA THR A 110 4.77 5.58 3.04
C THR A 110 5.03 5.45 1.55
N PHE A 111 4.40 4.46 0.95
CA PHE A 111 4.36 4.28 -0.50
C PHE A 111 2.91 4.14 -0.92
N SER A 112 2.55 4.68 -2.07
CA SER A 112 1.17 4.59 -2.52
C SER A 112 1.07 4.68 -4.04
N TRP A 113 0.03 4.07 -4.57
CA TRP A 113 -0.35 4.26 -5.96
C TRP A 113 -1.87 4.11 -6.10
N LEU A 114 -2.42 4.76 -7.12
CA LEU A 114 -3.84 4.68 -7.48
C LEU A 114 -3.96 4.35 -8.96
N GLY A 115 -4.97 3.57 -9.30
CA GLY A 115 -5.36 3.39 -10.68
C GLY A 115 -5.75 4.74 -11.31
N PRO A 116 -5.50 4.93 -12.63
CA PRO A 116 -5.73 6.23 -13.28
C PRO A 116 -7.15 6.78 -13.10
N GLY A 117 -8.17 5.92 -13.06
CA GLY A 117 -9.56 6.34 -12.89
C GLY A 117 -9.91 6.94 -11.53
N TYR A 118 -9.00 6.80 -10.56
CA TYR A 118 -9.21 7.31 -9.19
C TYR A 118 -8.38 8.55 -8.89
N ARG A 119 -7.57 9.02 -9.84
CA ARG A 119 -6.70 10.19 -9.64
C ARG A 119 -7.46 11.49 -9.82
N GLY A 120 -6.93 12.57 -9.21
CA GLY A 120 -7.52 13.91 -9.33
C GLY A 120 -8.81 14.10 -8.55
N ARG A 121 -9.13 13.21 -7.60
CA ARG A 121 -10.37 13.24 -6.81
C ARG A 121 -10.13 13.44 -5.31
N GLY A 122 -8.89 13.73 -4.92
CA GLY A 122 -8.52 13.89 -3.51
C GLY A 122 -8.36 12.56 -2.75
N ILE A 123 -8.50 11.42 -3.40
CA ILE A 123 -8.39 10.10 -2.77
C ILE A 123 -6.96 9.84 -2.29
N GLY A 124 -5.96 10.25 -3.06
CA GLY A 124 -4.55 10.10 -2.66
C GLY A 124 -4.22 10.80 -1.35
N THR A 125 -4.74 12.03 -1.18
CA THR A 125 -4.58 12.78 0.07
C THR A 125 -5.29 12.10 1.22
N GLU A 126 -6.51 11.63 1.00
CA GLU A 126 -7.32 10.97 2.03
C GLU A 126 -6.70 9.65 2.49
N MET A 127 -6.23 8.82 1.56
CA MET A 127 -5.63 7.53 1.91
C MET A 127 -4.30 7.70 2.65
N ARG A 128 -3.51 8.70 2.28
CA ARG A 128 -2.26 9.00 2.99
C ARG A 128 -2.55 9.50 4.40
N ALA A 129 -3.54 10.38 4.56
CA ALA A 129 -3.96 10.85 5.88
C ALA A 129 -4.42 9.69 6.77
N ALA A 130 -5.14 8.73 6.21
CA ALA A 130 -5.55 7.53 6.95
C ALA A 130 -4.36 6.70 7.42
N ALA A 131 -3.37 6.48 6.55
CA ALA A 131 -2.16 5.75 6.91
C ALA A 131 -1.36 6.46 7.99
N LEU A 132 -1.21 7.79 7.90
CA LEU A 132 -0.51 8.58 8.89
C LEU A 132 -1.24 8.59 10.23
N HIS A 133 -2.57 8.61 10.21
CA HIS A 133 -3.35 8.49 11.45
C HIS A 133 -3.07 7.15 12.15
N LEU A 134 -3.06 6.05 11.41
CA LEU A 134 -2.69 4.76 11.96
C LEU A 134 -1.28 4.79 12.52
N ALA A 135 -0.32 5.36 11.79
CA ALA A 135 1.07 5.41 12.22
C ALA A 135 1.23 6.17 13.54
N PHE A 136 0.70 7.37 13.64
CA PHE A 136 0.89 8.22 14.82
C PHE A 136 -0.04 7.87 15.97
N ALA A 137 -1.31 7.65 15.72
CA ALA A 137 -2.28 7.37 16.78
C ALA A 137 -2.35 5.90 17.17
N GLY A 138 -2.20 4.99 16.20
CA GLY A 138 -2.31 3.56 16.43
C GLY A 138 -1.00 2.86 16.77
N LEU A 139 0.10 3.28 16.14
CA LEU A 139 1.39 2.61 16.27
C LEU A 139 2.44 3.43 17.01
N ALA A 140 2.11 4.65 17.42
CA ALA A 140 2.98 5.56 18.16
C ALA A 140 4.27 5.92 17.39
N ALA A 141 4.17 6.09 16.07
CA ALA A 141 5.28 6.60 15.27
C ALA A 141 5.66 8.01 15.70
N ARG A 142 6.92 8.36 15.53
CA ARG A 142 7.46 9.67 15.88
C ARG A 142 7.65 10.57 14.69
N GLU A 143 7.96 9.99 13.53
CA GLU A 143 8.15 10.74 12.28
C GLU A 143 7.72 9.89 11.08
N ALA A 144 7.41 10.56 9.98
CA ALA A 144 7.01 9.89 8.75
C ALA A 144 7.65 10.58 7.55
N THR A 145 8.07 9.76 6.56
CA THR A 145 8.56 10.23 5.27
C THR A 145 7.69 9.64 4.16
N SER A 146 7.67 10.28 3.01
CA SER A 146 6.89 9.82 1.86
C SER A 146 7.78 9.74 0.62
N GLU A 147 7.61 8.68 -0.13
CA GLU A 147 8.28 8.49 -1.42
C GLU A 147 7.28 8.41 -2.57
#